data_d3d4c1c644fb8f08f93ed7442ceeed2f
#
_entry.id   d3d4c1c644fb8f08f93ed7442ceeed2f
#
_cell.length_a   1.000
_cell.length_b   1.000
_cell.length_c   1.000
_cell.angle_alpha   90.00
_cell.angle_beta   90.00
_cell.angle_gamma   90.00
#
_symmetry.space_group_name_H-M   'P 1'
#
loop_
_entity.id
_entity.type
_entity.pdbx_description
1 polymer ?
#
loop_
_entity_poly.entity_id
_entity_poly.type
_entity_poly.pdbx_seq_one_letter_code
_entity_poly.pdbx_strand_id
1 'polypeptide(L)'
;MCWTMKPQFQGILAQAANLGQSVGNYTAEQFKAEYPQFCDADGNCHLPDALLEEIVKMANVSIQPDKWLDSWHYAVGLYVAHYVTLQLRTYAESTATPAQAAASGALVGVVKAATLGDSSVTYDTSALTAGTEDWGDLNATTYGQMLANRARFIGAAGTFVM
;
A
#
# COMPACT_ATOMS: atom_id res chain seq x y z
N MET A 1 31.48 13.65 -33.53
CA MET A 1 31.90 14.22 -32.23
C MET A 1 30.92 13.71 -31.18
N CYS A 2 31.36 12.78 -30.33
CA CYS A 2 30.53 12.25 -29.24
C CYS A 2 30.63 13.24 -28.08
N TRP A 3 29.54 13.92 -27.75
CA TRP A 3 29.46 14.80 -26.59
C TRP A 3 29.37 13.91 -25.34
N THR A 4 30.49 13.69 -24.67
CA THR A 4 30.48 13.08 -23.33
C THR A 4 30.11 14.14 -22.33
N MET A 5 28.87 14.04 -21.80
CA MET A 5 28.43 14.90 -20.71
C MET A 5 29.32 14.74 -19.48
N LYS A 6 29.70 15.85 -18.85
CA LYS A 6 30.55 15.81 -17.64
C LYS A 6 29.81 15.09 -16.53
N PRO A 7 30.47 14.22 -15.74
CA PRO A 7 29.83 13.39 -14.70
C PRO A 7 29.00 14.20 -13.70
N GLN A 8 29.40 15.42 -13.37
CA GLN A 8 28.66 16.29 -12.44
C GLN A 8 27.27 16.71 -12.93
N PHE A 9 27.05 16.76 -14.25
CA PHE A 9 25.73 17.08 -14.80
C PHE A 9 24.82 15.85 -14.91
N GLN A 10 25.38 14.65 -14.95
CA GLN A 10 24.60 13.42 -15.00
C GLN A 10 23.80 13.21 -13.71
N GLY A 11 24.40 13.50 -12.54
CA GLY A 11 23.70 13.44 -11.25
C GLY A 11 22.55 14.44 -11.14
N ILE A 12 22.76 15.67 -11.59
CA ILE A 12 21.75 16.73 -11.57
C ILE A 12 20.59 16.40 -12.52
N LEU A 13 20.88 15.90 -13.72
CA LEU A 13 19.83 15.49 -14.67
C LEU A 13 19.05 14.28 -14.18
N ALA A 14 19.70 13.30 -13.55
CA ALA A 14 19.03 12.14 -12.97
C ALA A 14 18.06 12.56 -11.84
N GLN A 15 18.47 13.48 -10.98
CA GLN A 15 17.62 14.02 -9.93
C GLN A 15 16.47 14.89 -10.48
N ALA A 16 16.77 15.77 -11.44
CA ALA A 16 15.78 16.65 -12.06
C ALA A 16 14.76 15.88 -12.91
N ALA A 17 15.22 14.81 -13.59
CA ALA A 17 14.35 13.97 -14.41
C ALA A 17 13.68 12.83 -13.66
N ASN A 18 13.88 12.73 -12.32
CA ASN A 18 13.36 11.65 -11.48
C ASN A 18 13.78 10.24 -12.01
N LEU A 19 14.93 10.15 -12.67
CA LEU A 19 15.45 8.93 -13.29
C LEU A 19 16.29 8.07 -12.34
N GLY A 20 16.70 8.61 -11.20
CA GLY A 20 17.32 7.86 -10.12
C GLY A 20 16.26 7.36 -9.16
N GLN A 21 15.72 6.17 -9.38
CA GLN A 21 14.82 5.55 -8.41
C GLN A 21 15.66 4.84 -7.35
N SER A 22 15.64 5.35 -6.12
CA SER A 22 16.11 4.56 -4.98
C SER A 22 15.03 3.51 -4.68
N VAL A 23 15.40 2.25 -4.86
CA VAL A 23 14.54 1.13 -4.49
C VAL A 23 14.68 0.92 -2.98
N GLY A 24 13.55 0.76 -2.29
CA GLY A 24 13.53 0.47 -0.87
C GLY A 24 14.08 -0.92 -0.54
N ASN A 25 14.40 -1.13 0.72
CA ASN A 25 14.94 -2.38 1.25
C ASN A 25 14.08 -3.00 2.36
N TYR A 26 12.78 -2.70 2.36
CA TYR A 26 11.82 -3.30 3.29
C TYR A 26 11.70 -4.80 3.01
N THR A 27 11.61 -5.63 4.06
CA THR A 27 11.56 -7.09 3.93
C THR A 27 10.25 -7.67 4.49
N ALA A 28 9.94 -8.91 4.09
CA ALA A 28 8.77 -9.63 4.59
C ALA A 28 8.90 -9.90 6.11
N GLU A 29 10.12 -10.15 6.62
CA GLU A 29 10.36 -10.35 8.04
C GLU A 29 10.09 -9.10 8.87
N GLN A 30 10.47 -7.92 8.34
CA GLN A 30 10.14 -6.65 8.98
C GLN A 30 8.62 -6.45 9.04
N PHE A 31 7.92 -6.75 7.94
CA PHE A 31 6.46 -6.69 7.94
C PHE A 31 5.83 -7.62 8.97
N LYS A 32 6.27 -8.87 9.06
CA LYS A 32 5.78 -9.85 10.04
C LYS A 32 5.97 -9.37 11.48
N ALA A 33 7.10 -8.72 11.76
CA ALA A 33 7.40 -8.19 13.09
C ALA A 33 6.56 -6.95 13.45
N GLU A 34 6.28 -6.09 12.49
CA GLU A 34 5.55 -4.83 12.70
C GLU A 34 4.03 -4.98 12.65
N TYR A 35 3.54 -5.95 11.89
CA TYR A 35 2.12 -6.22 11.68
C TYR A 35 1.75 -7.67 12.08
N PRO A 36 1.95 -8.05 13.35
CA PRO A 36 1.73 -9.43 13.81
C PRO A 36 0.28 -9.90 13.65
N GLN A 37 -0.69 -8.97 13.50
CA GLN A 37 -2.09 -9.30 13.27
C GLN A 37 -2.36 -10.01 11.94
N PHE A 38 -1.41 -10.04 11.01
CA PHE A 38 -1.53 -10.78 9.75
C PHE A 38 -0.91 -12.18 9.81
N CYS A 39 -0.29 -12.54 10.94
CA CYS A 39 0.38 -13.82 11.11
C CYS A 39 -0.13 -14.53 12.37
N ASP A 40 0.00 -15.84 12.43
CA ASP A 40 -0.30 -16.64 13.62
C ASP A 40 0.83 -16.56 14.67
N ALA A 41 0.63 -17.22 15.82
CA ALA A 41 1.62 -17.24 16.89
C ALA A 41 2.94 -17.92 16.50
N ASP A 42 2.93 -18.76 15.48
CA ASP A 42 4.11 -19.47 14.95
C ASP A 42 4.86 -18.64 13.89
N GLY A 43 4.38 -17.44 13.58
CA GLY A 43 4.98 -16.53 12.61
C GLY A 43 4.64 -16.83 11.15
N ASN A 44 3.69 -17.75 10.90
CA ASN A 44 3.19 -18.01 9.56
C ASN A 44 2.10 -16.98 9.23
N CYS A 45 2.24 -16.28 8.12
CA CYS A 45 1.22 -15.34 7.71
C CYS A 45 0.01 -16.05 7.09
N HIS A 46 -1.16 -15.45 7.28
CA HIS A 46 -2.40 -15.95 6.68
C HIS A 46 -2.39 -15.89 5.15
N LEU A 47 -1.40 -15.20 4.58
CA LEU A 47 -1.14 -15.12 3.15
C LEU A 47 0.10 -15.94 2.81
N PRO A 48 0.16 -16.67 1.66
CA PRO A 48 1.36 -17.38 1.22
C PRO A 48 2.59 -16.46 1.17
N ASP A 49 3.73 -16.93 1.70
CA ASP A 49 4.97 -16.13 1.77
C ASP A 49 5.41 -15.60 0.40
N ALA A 50 5.28 -16.41 -0.66
CA ALA A 50 5.63 -15.98 -2.01
C ALA A 50 4.81 -14.77 -2.48
N LEU A 51 3.52 -14.70 -2.12
CA LEU A 51 2.68 -13.57 -2.47
C LEU A 51 3.00 -12.34 -1.60
N LEU A 52 3.30 -12.55 -0.32
CA LEU A 52 3.76 -11.49 0.56
C LEU A 52 5.07 -10.85 0.06
N GLU A 53 6.04 -11.66 -0.38
CA GLU A 53 7.29 -11.17 -0.97
C GLU A 53 7.06 -10.33 -2.23
N GLU A 54 6.15 -10.73 -3.10
CA GLU A 54 5.82 -9.94 -4.30
C GLU A 54 5.14 -8.61 -3.95
N ILE A 55 4.26 -8.58 -2.94
CA ILE A 55 3.67 -7.34 -2.44
C ILE A 55 4.76 -6.42 -1.86
N VAL A 56 5.71 -6.97 -1.10
CA VAL A 56 6.83 -6.22 -0.53
C VAL A 56 7.74 -5.65 -1.64
N LYS A 57 8.05 -6.42 -2.67
CA LYS A 57 8.81 -5.93 -3.85
C LYS A 57 8.09 -4.77 -4.53
N MET A 58 6.78 -4.93 -4.76
CA MET A 58 5.95 -3.87 -5.35
C MET A 58 5.95 -2.61 -4.47
N ALA A 59 5.86 -2.76 -3.14
CA ALA A 59 5.91 -1.65 -2.19
C ALA A 59 7.23 -0.89 -2.26
N ASN A 60 8.37 -1.60 -2.28
CA ASN A 60 9.71 -1.02 -2.36
C ASN A 60 9.94 -0.20 -3.64
N VAL A 61 9.29 -0.58 -4.74
CA VAL A 61 9.36 0.18 -6.01
C VAL A 61 8.40 1.37 -6.00
N SER A 62 7.19 1.19 -5.45
CA SER A 62 6.14 2.21 -5.48
C SER A 62 6.38 3.34 -4.48
N ILE A 63 6.90 3.02 -3.30
CA ILE A 63 7.17 3.99 -2.23
C ILE A 63 8.66 4.30 -2.20
N GLN A 64 9.06 5.38 -2.84
CA GLN A 64 10.47 5.72 -3.01
C GLN A 64 11.06 6.37 -1.75
N PRO A 65 12.18 5.85 -1.17
CA PRO A 65 12.80 6.39 0.03
C PRO A 65 13.14 7.89 -0.07
N ASP A 66 13.62 8.34 -1.22
CA ASP A 66 14.04 9.73 -1.45
C ASP A 66 12.88 10.74 -1.33
N LYS A 67 11.66 10.29 -1.60
CA LYS A 67 10.46 11.15 -1.52
C LYS A 67 9.82 11.13 -0.14
N TRP A 68 9.92 10.02 0.56
CA TRP A 68 9.25 9.81 1.83
C TRP A 68 10.16 10.04 3.05
N LEU A 69 11.48 10.09 2.84
CA LEU A 69 12.49 10.34 3.89
C LEU A 69 12.23 9.47 5.15
N ASP A 70 12.21 10.08 6.32
CA ASP A 70 11.99 9.38 7.60
C ASP A 70 10.62 8.68 7.69
N SER A 71 9.65 9.09 6.88
CA SER A 71 8.32 8.46 6.82
C SER A 71 8.27 7.24 5.92
N TRP A 72 9.34 6.94 5.18
CA TRP A 72 9.36 5.89 4.17
C TRP A 72 9.01 4.51 4.75
N HIS A 73 9.67 4.13 5.83
CA HIS A 73 9.50 2.81 6.45
C HIS A 73 8.05 2.56 6.87
N TYR A 74 7.43 3.54 7.50
CA TYR A 74 6.02 3.49 7.89
C TYR A 74 5.09 3.43 6.67
N ALA A 75 5.36 4.21 5.63
CA ALA A 75 4.56 4.24 4.41
C ALA A 75 4.60 2.91 3.66
N VAL A 76 5.77 2.28 3.55
CA VAL A 76 5.91 0.95 2.95
C VAL A 76 5.14 -0.09 3.75
N GLY A 77 5.23 -0.09 5.08
CA GLY A 77 4.46 -0.99 5.93
C GLY A 77 2.94 -0.83 5.72
N LEU A 78 2.43 0.41 5.66
CA LEU A 78 1.01 0.69 5.35
C LEU A 78 0.60 0.19 3.96
N TYR A 79 1.46 0.37 2.96
CA TYR A 79 1.21 -0.11 1.60
C TYR A 79 1.08 -1.64 1.58
N VAL A 80 2.03 -2.34 2.19
CA VAL A 80 1.98 -3.80 2.28
C VAL A 80 0.73 -4.26 3.05
N ALA A 81 0.42 -3.65 4.21
CA ALA A 81 -0.76 -3.98 5.00
C ALA A 81 -2.07 -3.78 4.24
N HIS A 82 -2.15 -2.73 3.41
CA HIS A 82 -3.29 -2.47 2.53
C HIS A 82 -3.50 -3.63 1.54
N TYR A 83 -2.46 -3.97 0.76
CA TYR A 83 -2.58 -5.02 -0.25
C TYR A 83 -2.73 -6.41 0.35
N VAL A 84 -2.08 -6.71 1.48
CA VAL A 84 -2.32 -7.96 2.23
C VAL A 84 -3.79 -8.04 2.66
N THR A 85 -4.38 -6.96 3.17
CA THR A 85 -5.81 -6.93 3.54
C THR A 85 -6.71 -7.19 2.34
N LEU A 86 -6.43 -6.60 1.18
CA LEU A 86 -7.19 -6.84 -0.05
C LEU A 86 -7.07 -8.29 -0.51
N GLN A 87 -5.86 -8.84 -0.51
CA GLN A 87 -5.62 -10.23 -0.89
C GLN A 87 -6.33 -11.21 0.04
N LEU A 88 -6.29 -10.98 1.35
CA LEU A 88 -7.01 -11.82 2.31
C LEU A 88 -8.53 -11.81 2.12
N ARG A 89 -9.11 -10.71 1.63
CA ARG A 89 -10.54 -10.67 1.28
C ARG A 89 -10.89 -11.54 0.07
N THR A 90 -9.94 -11.71 -0.85
CA THR A 90 -10.13 -12.50 -2.07
C THR A 90 -9.54 -13.90 -1.97
N TYR A 91 -8.84 -14.20 -0.86
CA TYR A 91 -8.19 -15.49 -0.66
C TYR A 91 -9.22 -16.58 -0.43
N ALA A 92 -9.18 -17.62 -1.28
CA ALA A 92 -9.96 -18.81 -1.11
C ALA A 92 -9.08 -19.93 -0.55
N GLU A 93 -9.62 -20.76 0.35
CA GLU A 93 -8.92 -21.93 0.85
C GLU A 93 -8.54 -22.90 -0.29
N SER A 94 -7.46 -23.65 -0.10
CA SER A 94 -6.95 -24.61 -1.10
C SER A 94 -7.95 -25.71 -1.45
N THR A 95 -8.95 -25.93 -0.59
CA THR A 95 -10.05 -26.89 -0.80
C THR A 95 -11.25 -26.28 -1.52
N ALA A 96 -11.23 -24.98 -1.81
CA ALA A 96 -12.32 -24.29 -2.49
C ALA A 96 -12.52 -24.82 -3.91
N THR A 97 -13.78 -24.95 -4.31
CA THR A 97 -14.12 -25.26 -5.73
C THR A 97 -13.77 -24.06 -6.63
N PRO A 98 -13.56 -24.27 -7.94
CA PRO A 98 -13.30 -23.16 -8.87
C PRO A 98 -14.37 -22.06 -8.82
N ALA A 99 -15.62 -22.42 -8.60
CA ALA A 99 -16.71 -21.46 -8.45
C ALA A 99 -16.60 -20.63 -7.16
N GLN A 100 -16.21 -21.23 -6.04
CA GLN A 100 -15.97 -20.54 -4.77
C GLN A 100 -14.74 -19.62 -4.87
N ALA A 101 -13.66 -20.09 -5.52
CA ALA A 101 -12.47 -19.28 -5.76
C ALA A 101 -12.79 -18.06 -6.66
N ALA A 102 -13.62 -18.24 -7.69
CA ALA A 102 -14.08 -17.14 -8.52
C ALA A 102 -14.98 -16.15 -7.75
N ALA A 103 -15.84 -16.65 -6.88
CA ALA A 103 -16.71 -15.83 -6.05
C ALA A 103 -15.93 -15.01 -5.00
N SER A 104 -14.85 -15.55 -4.44
CA SER A 104 -14.00 -14.81 -3.49
C SER A 104 -13.28 -13.61 -4.13
N GLY A 105 -12.98 -13.70 -5.43
CA GLY A 105 -12.40 -12.61 -6.23
C GLY A 105 -13.42 -11.59 -6.75
N ALA A 106 -14.73 -11.78 -6.50
CA ALA A 106 -15.74 -10.84 -6.94
C ALA A 106 -15.55 -9.46 -6.28
N LEU A 107 -15.76 -8.38 -7.04
CA LEU A 107 -15.64 -7.03 -6.53
C LEU A 107 -16.71 -6.77 -5.47
N VAL A 108 -16.29 -6.69 -4.21
CA VAL A 108 -17.15 -6.31 -3.10
C VAL A 108 -16.92 -4.82 -2.81
N GLY A 109 -17.94 -4.01 -3.03
CA GLY A 109 -17.88 -2.57 -2.71
C GLY A 109 -17.69 -2.34 -1.20
N VAL A 110 -17.32 -1.11 -0.84
CA VAL A 110 -17.26 -0.70 0.57
C VAL A 110 -18.65 -0.80 1.18
N VAL A 111 -18.80 -1.61 2.23
CA VAL A 111 -20.08 -1.75 2.94
C VAL A 111 -20.36 -0.45 3.68
N LYS A 112 -21.34 0.33 3.20
CA LYS A 112 -21.78 1.57 3.85
C LYS A 112 -22.82 1.32 4.94
N ALA A 113 -23.57 0.22 4.85
CA ALA A 113 -24.58 -0.14 5.81
C ALA A 113 -24.68 -1.66 5.97
N ALA A 114 -24.80 -2.14 7.17
CA ALA A 114 -25.08 -3.53 7.47
C ALA A 114 -26.34 -3.60 8.35
N THR A 115 -27.29 -4.46 7.98
CA THR A 115 -28.52 -4.69 8.74
C THR A 115 -28.50 -6.11 9.27
N LEU A 116 -28.62 -6.26 10.57
CA LEU A 116 -28.75 -7.57 11.24
C LEU A 116 -30.03 -7.55 12.10
N GLY A 117 -31.08 -8.19 11.60
CA GLY A 117 -32.38 -8.17 12.26
C GLY A 117 -32.96 -6.75 12.35
N ASP A 118 -33.25 -6.30 13.56
CA ASP A 118 -33.85 -4.99 13.87
C ASP A 118 -32.78 -3.88 14.07
N SER A 119 -31.48 -4.23 13.96
CA SER A 119 -30.37 -3.30 14.13
C SER A 119 -29.71 -2.98 12.78
N SER A 120 -29.63 -1.69 12.43
CA SER A 120 -28.88 -1.21 11.28
C SER A 120 -27.69 -0.38 11.72
N VAL A 121 -26.50 -0.66 11.18
CA VAL A 121 -25.29 0.12 11.39
C VAL A 121 -24.90 0.74 10.08
N THR A 122 -24.84 2.07 10.04
CA THR A 122 -24.37 2.83 8.88
C THR A 122 -23.01 3.43 9.23
N TYR A 123 -22.00 3.15 8.42
CA TYR A 123 -20.68 3.74 8.56
C TYR A 123 -20.57 4.98 7.67
N ASP A 124 -20.42 6.14 8.30
CA ASP A 124 -20.09 7.36 7.56
C ASP A 124 -18.56 7.42 7.33
N THR A 125 -18.15 7.09 6.13
CA THR A 125 -16.75 7.13 5.71
C THR A 125 -16.40 8.44 5.00
N SER A 126 -17.35 9.34 4.80
CA SER A 126 -17.18 10.56 4.00
C SER A 126 -16.09 11.47 4.57
N ALA A 127 -16.03 11.62 5.90
CA ALA A 127 -15.00 12.41 6.56
C ALA A 127 -13.60 11.80 6.43
N LEU A 128 -13.50 10.47 6.32
CA LEU A 128 -12.22 9.76 6.18
C LEU A 128 -11.68 9.82 4.74
N THR A 129 -12.58 9.89 3.76
CA THR A 129 -12.23 9.94 2.34
C THR A 129 -12.19 11.36 1.78
N ALA A 130 -12.55 12.37 2.58
CA ALA A 130 -12.55 13.76 2.15
C ALA A 130 -11.18 14.21 1.62
N GLY A 131 -11.11 14.52 0.33
CA GLY A 131 -9.89 14.91 -0.38
C GLY A 131 -8.97 13.75 -0.77
N THR A 132 -9.42 12.51 -0.66
CA THR A 132 -8.76 11.31 -1.20
C THR A 132 -9.68 10.50 -2.10
N GLU A 133 -10.78 11.10 -2.57
CA GLU A 133 -11.79 10.45 -3.39
C GLU A 133 -11.19 9.84 -4.67
N ASP A 134 -10.22 10.53 -5.25
CA ASP A 134 -9.55 10.13 -6.49
C ASP A 134 -8.41 9.10 -6.30
N TRP A 135 -8.16 8.66 -5.06
CA TRP A 135 -7.06 7.75 -4.74
C TRP A 135 -7.41 6.26 -4.91
N GLY A 136 -8.54 6.00 -5.56
CA GLY A 136 -8.92 4.67 -6.03
C GLY A 136 -9.01 3.62 -4.92
N ASP A 137 -8.29 2.53 -5.08
CA ASP A 137 -8.30 1.35 -4.20
C ASP A 137 -7.78 1.63 -2.78
N LEU A 138 -6.91 2.64 -2.60
CA LEU A 138 -6.43 3.02 -1.27
C LEU A 138 -7.57 3.37 -0.30
N ASN A 139 -8.72 3.82 -0.82
CA ASN A 139 -9.89 4.08 -0.01
C ASN A 139 -10.61 2.80 0.47
N ALA A 140 -10.26 1.63 -0.04
CA ALA A 140 -10.90 0.37 0.31
C ALA A 140 -10.48 -0.20 1.67
N THR A 141 -9.40 0.31 2.27
CA THR A 141 -8.93 -0.13 3.60
C THR A 141 -8.49 1.05 4.46
N THR A 142 -8.51 0.87 5.78
CA THR A 142 -7.99 1.86 6.73
C THR A 142 -6.50 2.13 6.51
N TYR A 143 -5.71 1.09 6.22
CA TYR A 143 -4.27 1.24 5.92
C TYR A 143 -4.03 2.09 4.68
N GLY A 144 -4.82 1.86 3.62
CA GLY A 144 -4.74 2.67 2.41
C GLY A 144 -5.13 4.13 2.64
N GLN A 145 -6.18 4.40 3.42
CA GLN A 145 -6.58 5.76 3.79
C GLN A 145 -5.50 6.47 4.63
N MET A 146 -4.86 5.76 5.57
CA MET A 146 -3.73 6.29 6.33
C MET A 146 -2.55 6.65 5.42
N LEU A 147 -2.24 5.78 4.45
CA LEU A 147 -1.21 6.04 3.44
C LEU A 147 -1.56 7.24 2.56
N ALA A 148 -2.77 7.31 2.04
CA ALA A 148 -3.24 8.42 1.21
C ALA A 148 -3.18 9.76 1.95
N ASN A 149 -3.64 9.81 3.19
CA ASN A 149 -3.54 11.00 4.03
C ASN A 149 -2.08 11.41 4.27
N ARG A 150 -1.18 10.45 4.52
CA ARG A 150 0.24 10.74 4.70
C ARG A 150 0.89 11.27 3.42
N ALA A 151 0.55 10.69 2.26
CA ALA A 151 1.04 11.13 0.96
C ALA A 151 0.63 12.56 0.64
N ARG A 152 -0.58 12.98 1.01
CA ARG A 152 -1.03 14.38 0.88
C ARG A 152 -0.12 15.35 1.62
N PHE A 153 0.28 15.04 2.85
CA PHE A 153 1.20 15.89 3.62
C PHE A 153 2.57 16.00 2.95
N ILE A 154 3.09 14.89 2.44
CA ILE A 154 4.39 14.87 1.75
C ILE A 154 4.30 15.64 0.41
N GLY A 155 3.23 15.43 -0.36
CA GLY A 155 2.98 16.19 -1.58
C GLY A 155 2.78 17.69 -1.34
N ALA A 156 2.12 18.06 -0.24
CA ALA A 156 1.90 19.45 0.15
C ALA A 156 3.17 20.12 0.70
N ALA A 157 4.12 19.35 1.24
CA ALA A 157 5.36 19.93 1.80
C ALA A 157 6.17 20.73 0.76
N GLY A 158 6.06 20.40 -0.52
CA GLY A 158 6.67 21.18 -1.61
C GLY A 158 6.06 22.58 -1.80
N THR A 159 4.87 22.86 -1.25
CA THR A 159 4.20 24.17 -1.35
C THR A 159 4.47 25.09 -0.14
N PHE A 160 5.08 24.56 0.93
CA PHE A 160 5.38 25.32 2.15
C PHE A 160 6.82 25.80 2.25
N VAL A 161 7.67 25.52 1.27
CA VAL A 161 9.05 26.04 1.21
C VAL A 161 9.03 27.35 0.40
N MET A 162 8.73 28.44 1.05
CA MET A 162 9.08 29.81 0.61
C MET A 162 10.02 30.44 1.59
#